data_7e69610c06b8b2e45f5dd46536aaaac9
#
_entry.id   7e69610c06b8b2e45f5dd46536aaaac9
#
_cell.length_a   1.000
_cell.length_b   1.000
_cell.length_c   1.000
_cell.angle_alpha   90.00
_cell.angle_beta   90.00
_cell.angle_gamma   90.00
#
_symmetry.space_group_name_H-M   'P 1'
#
loop_
_entity.id
_entity.type
_entity.pdbx_description
1 polymer ?
#
loop_
_entity_poly.entity_id
_entity_poly.type
_entity_poly.pdbx_seq_one_letter_code
_entity_poly.pdbx_strand_id
1 'polypeptide(L)'
;MHNRAIAFKVKSVLDAAALPLYWLRGRTPWSAGYHTTKKRAIEAAIDQQAVTQGKSLPAGFGIALDERVVEYPWIFGHLSGTSKAKPRMLDAGSILNHDFILDRAPFKGGDLTIMTLAPEKYCQWYDGISYVYGDLRETFFKDQTFDIVICISTIEHIGLDNTLLYTSDQQRAENDDTGFLAAAREFRRILRPGGICFVSFPIGTRQNLGWYQVFDDSMVKQLVDAFAPTFYGIEYFRYSEDGWQRSDADGVKDAVVFDVHSGQGKSNDRAASSRAIACLRLVA
;
A
#
# COMPACT_ATOMS: atom_id res chain seq x y z
N MET A 1 13.71 -1.47 24.27
CA MET A 1 13.02 -0.55 23.35
C MET A 1 13.83 0.69 22.95
N HIS A 2 14.51 1.36 23.88
CA HIS A 2 15.27 2.60 23.65
C HIS A 2 16.37 2.50 22.57
N ASN A 3 17.17 1.44 22.54
CA ASN A 3 18.28 1.27 21.59
C ASN A 3 17.83 1.10 20.12
N ARG A 4 16.63 0.58 19.86
CA ARG A 4 16.12 0.39 18.49
C ARG A 4 15.58 1.69 17.89
N ALA A 5 14.94 2.54 18.71
CA ALA A 5 14.50 3.87 18.30
C ALA A 5 15.69 4.76 17.92
N ILE A 6 16.79 4.66 18.69
CA ILE A 6 18.05 5.36 18.39
C ILE A 6 18.62 4.86 17.06
N ALA A 7 18.70 3.54 16.84
CA ALA A 7 19.20 2.96 15.60
C ALA A 7 18.39 3.40 14.37
N PHE A 8 17.06 3.49 14.48
CA PHE A 8 16.20 3.97 13.40
C PHE A 8 16.45 5.46 13.12
N LYS A 9 16.52 6.31 14.15
CA LYS A 9 16.85 7.74 13.99
C LYS A 9 18.22 7.94 13.34
N VAL A 10 19.23 7.17 13.76
CA VAL A 10 20.57 7.21 13.17
C VAL A 10 20.53 6.81 11.69
N LYS A 11 19.80 5.73 11.34
CA LYS A 11 19.64 5.30 9.95
C LYS A 11 18.95 6.38 9.09
N SER A 12 17.93 7.03 9.63
CA SER A 12 17.21 8.12 8.95
C SER A 12 18.09 9.34 8.71
N VAL A 13 18.94 9.71 9.69
CA VAL A 13 19.90 10.82 9.54
C VAL A 13 20.97 10.50 8.50
N LEU A 14 21.52 9.27 8.52
CA LEU A 14 22.50 8.83 7.52
C LEU A 14 21.90 8.78 6.11
N ASP A 15 20.65 8.31 5.97
CA ASP A 15 19.95 8.31 4.69
C ASP A 15 19.71 9.75 4.17
N ALA A 16 19.34 10.67 5.06
CA ALA A 16 19.19 12.09 4.70
C ALA A 16 20.54 12.74 4.31
N ALA A 17 21.63 12.40 5.00
CA ALA A 17 22.97 12.89 4.67
C ALA A 17 23.47 12.35 3.31
N ALA A 18 22.97 11.21 2.85
CA ALA A 18 23.32 10.61 1.57
C ALA A 18 22.59 11.24 0.36
N LEU A 19 21.64 12.15 0.56
CA LEU A 19 20.84 12.75 -0.52
C LEU A 19 21.68 13.32 -1.67
N PRO A 20 22.74 14.11 -1.46
CA PRO A 20 23.52 14.64 -2.58
C PRO A 20 24.13 13.53 -3.42
N LEU A 21 24.66 12.48 -2.79
CA LEU A 21 25.23 11.33 -3.45
C LEU A 21 24.18 10.50 -4.20
N TYR A 22 22.99 10.35 -3.64
CA TYR A 22 21.86 9.70 -4.27
C TYR A 22 21.48 10.36 -5.61
N TRP A 23 21.42 11.71 -5.62
CA TRP A 23 21.13 12.48 -6.83
C TRP A 23 22.24 12.37 -7.86
N LEU A 24 23.51 12.49 -7.44
CA LEU A 24 24.67 12.35 -8.32
C LEU A 24 24.79 10.96 -8.97
N ARG A 25 24.36 9.90 -8.26
CA ARG A 25 24.36 8.51 -8.75
C ARG A 25 23.10 8.12 -9.56
N GLY A 26 22.30 9.10 -10.00
CA GLY A 26 21.15 8.85 -10.86
C GLY A 26 19.93 8.28 -10.14
N ARG A 27 19.82 8.46 -8.84
CA ARG A 27 18.65 8.04 -8.01
C ARG A 27 18.37 6.54 -8.11
N THR A 28 19.36 5.72 -7.82
CA THR A 28 19.18 4.26 -7.82
C THR A 28 18.21 3.83 -6.73
N PRO A 29 17.09 3.13 -7.04
CA PRO A 29 16.16 2.62 -6.03
C PRO A 29 16.86 1.80 -4.96
N TRP A 30 16.34 1.89 -3.72
CA TRP A 30 16.80 1.16 -2.52
C TRP A 30 18.24 1.46 -2.06
N SER A 31 18.94 2.40 -2.72
CA SER A 31 20.24 2.88 -2.26
C SER A 31 20.11 3.93 -1.14
N ALA A 32 21.24 4.30 -0.50
CA ALA A 32 21.25 5.34 0.53
C ALA A 32 20.72 6.67 -0.03
N GLY A 33 19.78 7.30 0.68
CA GLY A 33 19.03 8.49 0.27
C GLY A 33 17.66 8.20 -0.36
N TYR A 34 17.39 6.94 -0.76
CA TYR A 34 16.12 6.55 -1.36
C TYR A 34 14.92 6.79 -0.45
N HIS A 35 14.97 6.27 0.78
CA HIS A 35 13.85 6.38 1.73
C HIS A 35 13.52 7.82 2.09
N THR A 36 14.53 8.66 2.28
CA THR A 36 14.32 10.09 2.55
C THR A 36 13.70 10.79 1.33
N THR A 37 14.17 10.47 0.11
CA THR A 37 13.61 11.03 -1.13
C THR A 37 12.15 10.60 -1.29
N LYS A 38 11.85 9.31 -1.11
CA LYS A 38 10.49 8.77 -1.20
C LYS A 38 9.56 9.44 -0.18
N LYS A 39 9.95 9.51 1.09
CA LYS A 39 9.17 10.18 2.13
C LYS A 39 8.82 11.63 1.72
N ARG A 40 9.81 12.43 1.31
CA ARG A 40 9.61 13.83 0.89
C ARG A 40 8.69 13.95 -0.31
N ALA A 41 8.81 13.03 -1.28
CA ALA A 41 7.93 13.00 -2.45
C ALA A 41 6.48 12.70 -2.08
N ILE A 42 6.26 11.74 -1.17
CA ILE A 42 4.93 11.41 -0.65
C ILE A 42 4.32 12.60 0.10
N GLU A 43 5.08 13.20 1.03
CA GLU A 43 4.63 14.37 1.80
C GLU A 43 4.22 15.52 0.88
N ALA A 44 5.08 15.86 -0.08
CA ALA A 44 4.80 16.92 -1.06
C ALA A 44 3.57 16.58 -1.93
N ALA A 45 3.42 15.33 -2.35
CA ALA A 45 2.28 14.90 -3.17
C ALA A 45 0.95 14.94 -2.41
N ILE A 46 0.95 14.61 -1.11
CA ILE A 46 -0.22 14.75 -0.24
C ILE A 46 -0.57 16.23 -0.07
N ASP A 47 0.41 17.07 0.28
CA ASP A 47 0.20 18.51 0.55
C ASP A 47 -0.30 19.26 -0.70
N GLN A 48 0.17 18.86 -1.88
CA GLN A 48 -0.24 19.44 -3.17
C GLN A 48 -1.49 18.77 -3.77
N GLN A 49 -2.03 17.73 -3.13
CA GLN A 49 -3.12 16.92 -3.68
C GLN A 49 -2.81 16.44 -5.11
N ALA A 50 -1.58 16.00 -5.35
CA ALA A 50 -1.07 15.67 -6.67
C ALA A 50 -1.82 14.49 -7.33
N VAL A 51 -2.34 13.55 -6.54
CA VAL A 51 -3.12 12.41 -7.02
C VAL A 51 -4.61 12.66 -6.76
N THR A 52 -5.18 13.61 -7.49
CA THR A 52 -6.61 13.93 -7.43
C THR A 52 -7.33 13.23 -8.58
N GLN A 53 -8.50 12.65 -8.32
CA GLN A 53 -9.30 11.96 -9.35
C GLN A 53 -9.48 12.80 -10.61
N GLY A 54 -9.24 12.20 -11.76
CA GLY A 54 -9.42 12.84 -13.08
C GLY A 54 -8.33 13.82 -13.51
N LYS A 55 -7.33 14.13 -12.66
CA LYS A 55 -6.20 14.99 -13.04
C LYS A 55 -4.97 14.17 -13.42
N SER A 56 -4.21 14.64 -14.42
CA SER A 56 -2.91 14.08 -14.76
C SER A 56 -1.92 14.30 -13.63
N LEU A 57 -0.99 13.36 -13.46
CA LEU A 57 0.13 13.54 -12.54
C LEU A 57 1.15 14.54 -13.11
N PRO A 58 1.89 15.27 -12.26
CA PRO A 58 2.96 16.15 -12.72
C PRO A 58 4.02 15.40 -13.55
N ALA A 59 4.61 16.07 -14.51
CA ALA A 59 5.72 15.50 -15.28
C ALA A 59 6.88 15.08 -14.35
N GLY A 60 7.43 13.91 -14.59
CA GLY A 60 8.51 13.34 -13.75
C GLY A 60 8.07 12.86 -12.36
N PHE A 61 6.76 12.70 -12.13
CA PHE A 61 6.24 12.31 -10.82
C PHE A 61 6.76 10.94 -10.38
N GLY A 62 7.45 10.92 -9.26
CA GLY A 62 7.92 9.67 -8.64
C GLY A 62 8.96 8.88 -9.45
N ILE A 63 9.77 9.53 -10.32
CA ILE A 63 10.87 8.86 -11.05
C ILE A 63 11.77 8.13 -10.05
N ALA A 64 12.03 6.85 -10.31
CA ALA A 64 12.87 5.96 -9.50
C ALA A 64 12.31 5.70 -8.08
N LEU A 65 11.01 5.93 -7.86
CA LEU A 65 10.32 5.66 -6.60
C LEU A 65 9.23 4.61 -6.81
N ASP A 66 8.97 3.83 -5.76
CA ASP A 66 7.94 2.79 -5.77
C ASP A 66 6.51 3.37 -5.74
N GLU A 67 5.55 2.51 -5.88
CA GLU A 67 4.12 2.78 -5.96
C GLU A 67 3.55 3.58 -4.79
N ARG A 68 4.20 3.58 -3.63
CA ARG A 68 3.74 4.33 -2.44
C ARG A 68 3.63 5.83 -2.70
N VAL A 69 4.39 6.37 -3.68
CA VAL A 69 4.28 7.80 -4.05
C VAL A 69 2.96 8.14 -4.72
N VAL A 70 2.24 7.12 -5.24
CA VAL A 70 0.91 7.23 -5.81
C VAL A 70 -0.15 6.87 -4.78
N GLU A 71 0.01 5.73 -4.11
CA GLU A 71 -1.00 5.11 -3.25
C GLU A 71 -1.35 5.97 -2.03
N TYR A 72 -0.36 6.49 -1.31
CA TYR A 72 -0.64 7.37 -0.16
C TYR A 72 -1.37 8.66 -0.56
N PRO A 73 -0.88 9.45 -1.55
CA PRO A 73 -1.62 10.62 -1.99
C PRO A 73 -3.02 10.30 -2.55
N TRP A 74 -3.20 9.14 -3.20
CA TRP A 74 -4.50 8.68 -3.68
C TRP A 74 -5.48 8.48 -2.51
N ILE A 75 -5.08 7.77 -1.45
CA ILE A 75 -5.90 7.61 -0.24
C ILE A 75 -6.25 8.96 0.38
N PHE A 76 -5.26 9.84 0.58
CA PHE A 76 -5.52 11.17 1.16
C PHE A 76 -6.49 12.00 0.30
N GLY A 77 -6.37 11.91 -1.03
CA GLY A 77 -7.29 12.56 -1.96
C GLY A 77 -8.74 12.11 -1.78
N HIS A 78 -8.95 10.82 -1.55
CA HIS A 78 -10.28 10.26 -1.31
C HIS A 78 -10.81 10.51 0.11
N LEU A 79 -9.95 10.48 1.12
CA LEU A 79 -10.35 10.69 2.51
C LEU A 79 -10.69 12.16 2.81
N SER A 80 -10.12 13.12 2.09
CA SER A 80 -10.42 14.55 2.26
C SER A 80 -11.88 14.92 2.00
N GLY A 81 -12.64 14.07 1.28
CA GLY A 81 -14.07 14.24 0.97
C GLY A 81 -15.04 13.47 1.90
N THR A 82 -14.54 12.77 2.93
CA THR A 82 -15.42 12.01 3.82
C THR A 82 -16.20 12.92 4.74
N SER A 83 -17.54 12.78 4.73
CA SER A 83 -18.46 13.64 5.50
C SER A 83 -18.48 13.35 6.99
N LYS A 84 -17.95 12.23 7.44
CA LYS A 84 -17.96 11.82 8.86
C LYS A 84 -16.77 12.43 9.58
N ALA A 85 -17.02 13.18 10.67
CA ALA A 85 -15.99 13.89 11.43
C ALA A 85 -14.93 12.95 12.05
N LYS A 86 -15.30 11.71 12.45
CA LYS A 86 -14.39 10.68 12.96
C LYS A 86 -14.84 9.30 12.46
N PRO A 87 -14.45 8.90 11.25
CA PRO A 87 -14.75 7.55 10.78
C PRO A 87 -13.92 6.53 11.58
N ARG A 88 -14.53 5.36 11.87
CA ARG A 88 -13.78 4.21 12.39
C ARG A 88 -13.07 3.53 11.23
N MET A 89 -11.75 3.49 11.28
CA MET A 89 -10.90 3.04 10.19
C MET A 89 -10.11 1.79 10.56
N LEU A 90 -9.94 0.89 9.60
CA LEU A 90 -9.02 -0.24 9.67
C LEU A 90 -7.92 -0.05 8.63
N ASP A 91 -6.66 -0.06 9.06
CA ASP A 91 -5.48 -0.27 8.22
C ASP A 91 -5.21 -1.78 8.17
N ALA A 92 -5.57 -2.41 7.07
CA ALA A 92 -5.42 -3.84 6.83
C ALA A 92 -4.07 -4.12 6.15
N GLY A 93 -3.04 -4.42 6.95
CA GLY A 93 -1.68 -4.71 6.50
C GLY A 93 -0.60 -3.80 7.09
N SER A 94 -0.97 -2.86 7.96
CA SER A 94 -0.04 -1.95 8.67
C SER A 94 0.74 -1.00 7.75
N ILE A 95 0.18 -0.69 6.58
CA ILE A 95 0.86 0.15 5.60
C ILE A 95 0.87 1.63 5.97
N LEU A 96 -0.10 2.07 6.78
CA LEU A 96 -0.18 3.45 7.26
C LEU A 96 0.72 3.72 8.48
N ASN A 97 1.35 2.71 9.04
CA ASN A 97 2.11 2.77 10.31
C ASN A 97 3.45 3.54 10.17
N HIS A 98 3.35 4.78 9.73
CA HIS A 98 4.46 5.73 9.60
C HIS A 98 4.09 7.07 10.22
N ASP A 99 4.99 7.66 11.03
CA ASP A 99 4.76 8.94 11.71
C ASP A 99 4.25 10.02 10.73
N PHE A 100 4.89 10.16 9.57
CA PHE A 100 4.55 11.20 8.58
C PHE A 100 3.18 10.97 7.90
N ILE A 101 2.58 9.80 8.04
CA ILE A 101 1.22 9.46 7.61
C ILE A 101 0.25 9.66 8.79
N LEU A 102 0.55 9.03 9.95
CA LEU A 102 -0.32 9.01 11.11
C LEU A 102 -0.47 10.38 11.79
N ASP A 103 0.52 11.26 11.63
CA ASP A 103 0.47 12.65 12.10
C ASP A 103 -0.46 13.57 11.29
N ARG A 104 -1.10 13.05 10.23
CA ARG A 104 -1.99 13.81 9.34
C ARG A 104 -3.45 13.46 9.57
N ALA A 105 -4.35 14.44 9.37
CA ALA A 105 -5.79 14.15 9.28
C ALA A 105 -6.08 13.22 8.07
N PRO A 106 -7.03 12.27 8.17
CA PRO A 106 -7.93 12.04 9.30
C PRO A 106 -7.37 11.08 10.37
N PHE A 107 -6.14 10.60 10.23
CA PHE A 107 -5.56 9.58 11.12
C PHE A 107 -5.21 10.15 12.48
N LYS A 108 -4.59 11.35 12.53
CA LYS A 108 -4.21 12.02 13.78
C LYS A 108 -5.43 12.29 14.66
N GLY A 109 -5.48 11.64 15.82
CA GLY A 109 -6.61 11.73 16.74
C GLY A 109 -7.91 11.11 16.20
N GLY A 110 -7.83 10.29 15.13
CA GLY A 110 -8.92 9.49 14.58
C GLY A 110 -9.19 8.21 15.39
N ASP A 111 -10.14 7.41 14.92
CA ASP A 111 -10.42 6.05 15.42
C ASP A 111 -9.81 5.06 14.42
N LEU A 112 -8.52 4.75 14.61
CA LEU A 112 -7.75 3.88 13.72
C LEU A 112 -7.34 2.60 14.43
N THR A 113 -7.66 1.48 13.80
CA THR A 113 -7.12 0.16 14.15
C THR A 113 -6.16 -0.28 13.04
N ILE A 114 -4.99 -0.75 13.40
CA ILE A 114 -4.00 -1.35 12.49
C ILE A 114 -4.01 -2.85 12.73
N MET A 115 -4.23 -3.63 11.68
CA MET A 115 -4.20 -5.10 11.76
C MET A 115 -3.16 -5.69 10.80
N THR A 116 -2.31 -6.57 11.33
CA THR A 116 -1.24 -7.26 10.60
C THR A 116 -1.01 -8.66 11.17
N LEU A 117 -0.31 -9.53 10.42
CA LEU A 117 -0.05 -10.92 10.84
C LEU A 117 0.85 -11.05 12.07
N ALA A 118 1.81 -10.14 12.26
CA ALA A 118 2.81 -10.25 13.31
C ALA A 118 3.04 -8.91 14.02
N PRO A 119 3.57 -8.95 15.25
CA PRO A 119 3.81 -7.75 16.04
C PRO A 119 4.74 -6.77 15.33
N GLU A 120 4.29 -5.53 15.24
CA GLU A 120 5.04 -4.43 14.69
C GLU A 120 6.26 -4.06 15.55
N LYS A 121 7.33 -3.63 14.90
CA LYS A 121 8.52 -3.09 15.58
C LYS A 121 8.25 -1.72 16.22
N TYR A 122 7.32 -0.99 15.61
CA TYR A 122 6.85 0.32 16.02
C TYR A 122 5.35 0.31 16.18
N CYS A 123 4.86 0.66 17.38
CA CYS A 123 3.46 0.84 17.65
C CYS A 123 3.24 2.22 18.27
N GLN A 124 2.27 2.96 17.75
CA GLN A 124 1.86 4.28 18.23
C GLN A 124 0.61 4.19 19.12
N TRP A 125 0.54 3.16 19.93
CA TRP A 125 -0.60 2.93 20.84
C TRP A 125 -0.80 4.07 21.85
N TYR A 126 0.24 4.80 22.19
CA TYR A 126 0.19 5.99 23.06
C TYR A 126 -0.53 7.17 22.39
N ASP A 127 -0.70 7.18 21.08
CA ASP A 127 -1.48 8.15 20.31
C ASP A 127 -2.95 7.70 20.11
N GLY A 128 -3.38 6.65 20.80
CA GLY A 128 -4.74 6.13 20.75
C GLY A 128 -5.01 5.21 19.56
N ILE A 129 -3.95 4.77 18.85
CA ILE A 129 -4.06 3.81 17.74
C ILE A 129 -4.11 2.39 18.32
N SER A 130 -5.09 1.61 17.89
CA SER A 130 -5.23 0.20 18.27
C SER A 130 -4.44 -0.70 17.34
N TYR A 131 -3.79 -1.74 17.90
CA TYR A 131 -3.07 -2.76 17.11
C TYR A 131 -3.68 -4.13 17.36
N VAL A 132 -3.98 -4.85 16.29
CA VAL A 132 -4.52 -6.21 16.30
C VAL A 132 -3.61 -7.10 15.44
N TYR A 133 -3.27 -8.26 15.97
CA TYR A 133 -2.44 -9.24 15.25
C TYR A 133 -3.28 -10.44 14.89
N GLY A 134 -3.41 -10.73 13.61
CA GLY A 134 -4.23 -11.80 13.09
C GLY A 134 -4.33 -11.82 11.57
N ASP A 135 -5.07 -12.79 11.07
CA ASP A 135 -5.28 -13.01 9.64
C ASP A 135 -6.41 -12.12 9.11
N LEU A 136 -6.17 -11.45 8.01
CA LEU A 136 -7.17 -10.60 7.33
C LEU A 136 -8.27 -11.42 6.62
N ARG A 137 -8.08 -12.74 6.48
CA ARG A 137 -9.08 -13.65 5.90
C ARG A 137 -10.19 -14.00 6.89
N GLU A 138 -9.90 -13.89 8.21
CA GLU A 138 -10.82 -14.22 9.30
C GLU A 138 -10.53 -13.31 10.50
N THR A 139 -11.12 -12.12 10.52
CA THR A 139 -10.87 -11.14 11.58
C THR A 139 -11.77 -11.40 12.79
N PHE A 140 -11.37 -10.90 13.98
CA PHE A 140 -12.16 -10.97 15.21
C PHE A 140 -13.20 -9.86 15.34
N PHE A 141 -13.31 -8.98 14.34
CA PHE A 141 -14.23 -7.86 14.38
C PHE A 141 -15.67 -8.32 14.15
N LYS A 142 -16.60 -7.67 14.81
CA LYS A 142 -18.03 -7.86 14.55
C LYS A 142 -18.39 -7.32 13.17
N ASP A 143 -19.48 -7.83 12.62
CA ASP A 143 -20.07 -7.29 11.40
C ASP A 143 -20.29 -5.78 11.52
N GLN A 144 -20.13 -5.07 10.42
CA GLN A 144 -20.44 -3.64 10.31
C GLN A 144 -19.73 -2.78 11.37
N THR A 145 -18.47 -3.09 11.68
CA THR A 145 -17.69 -2.37 12.68
C THR A 145 -17.07 -1.09 12.13
N PHE A 146 -16.57 -1.12 10.89
CA PHE A 146 -15.78 -0.03 10.32
C PHE A 146 -16.58 0.80 9.31
N ASP A 147 -16.24 2.07 9.22
CA ASP A 147 -16.70 2.97 8.16
C ASP A 147 -15.78 2.90 6.95
N ILE A 148 -14.48 2.67 7.18
CA ILE A 148 -13.45 2.62 6.14
C ILE A 148 -12.49 1.47 6.44
N VAL A 149 -12.16 0.69 5.40
CA VAL A 149 -11.05 -0.28 5.38
C VAL A 149 -10.04 0.18 4.35
N ILE A 150 -8.75 0.19 4.70
CA ILE A 150 -7.64 0.58 3.83
C ILE A 150 -6.69 -0.61 3.75
N CYS A 151 -6.52 -1.16 2.54
CA CYS A 151 -5.68 -2.32 2.25
C CYS A 151 -4.77 -1.99 1.06
N ILE A 152 -3.67 -1.32 1.34
CA ILE A 152 -2.74 -0.82 0.33
C ILE A 152 -1.58 -1.80 0.16
N SER A 153 -1.35 -2.28 -1.05
CA SER A 153 -0.27 -3.24 -1.39
C SER A 153 -0.08 -4.29 -0.28
N THR A 154 -1.17 -4.97 0.03
CA THR A 154 -1.24 -6.01 1.07
C THR A 154 -2.03 -7.20 0.57
N ILE A 155 -3.10 -6.98 -0.20
CA ILE A 155 -4.01 -8.04 -0.63
C ILE A 155 -3.32 -9.05 -1.54
N GLU A 156 -2.31 -8.64 -2.28
CA GLU A 156 -1.48 -9.47 -3.14
C GLU A 156 -0.60 -10.48 -2.41
N HIS A 157 -0.42 -10.30 -1.10
CA HIS A 157 0.37 -11.20 -0.24
C HIS A 157 -0.50 -12.24 0.47
N ILE A 158 -1.82 -12.04 0.53
CA ILE A 158 -2.70 -12.87 1.36
C ILE A 158 -2.84 -14.29 0.78
N GLY A 159 -2.49 -15.28 1.60
CA GLY A 159 -2.46 -16.70 1.23
C GLY A 159 -1.12 -17.16 0.65
N LEU A 160 -0.15 -16.27 0.46
CA LEU A 160 1.17 -16.61 -0.06
C LEU A 160 2.24 -16.65 1.05
N ASP A 161 3.47 -17.03 0.69
CA ASP A 161 4.56 -17.18 1.65
C ASP A 161 5.02 -15.83 2.22
N ASN A 162 4.48 -15.49 3.35
CA ASN A 162 4.84 -14.29 4.12
C ASN A 162 5.98 -14.51 5.12
N THR A 163 6.63 -15.68 5.14
CA THR A 163 7.74 -15.97 6.07
C THR A 163 8.90 -15.00 5.87
N LEU A 164 9.17 -14.60 4.64
CA LEU A 164 10.17 -13.58 4.31
C LEU A 164 9.95 -12.26 5.06
N LEU A 165 8.70 -11.89 5.33
CA LEU A 165 8.34 -10.61 5.95
C LEU A 165 8.24 -10.71 7.48
N TYR A 166 7.72 -11.82 8.02
CA TYR A 166 7.24 -11.89 9.39
C TYR A 166 7.94 -12.92 10.29
N THR A 167 8.50 -14.01 9.74
CA THR A 167 9.06 -15.09 10.54
C THR A 167 10.08 -15.91 9.76
N SER A 168 11.02 -16.56 10.48
CA SER A 168 11.92 -17.55 9.88
C SER A 168 11.34 -18.97 9.92
N ASP A 169 10.14 -19.16 10.47
CA ASP A 169 9.49 -20.45 10.60
C ASP A 169 8.83 -20.85 9.27
N GLN A 170 9.50 -21.70 8.51
CA GLN A 170 9.04 -22.17 7.20
C GLN A 170 7.75 -23.02 7.27
N GLN A 171 7.36 -23.52 8.45
CA GLN A 171 6.08 -24.24 8.61
C GLN A 171 4.87 -23.31 8.47
N ARG A 172 5.09 -21.98 8.48
CA ARG A 172 4.07 -20.97 8.25
C ARG A 172 4.00 -20.46 6.82
N ALA A 173 4.78 -21.07 5.91
CA ALA A 173 4.69 -20.77 4.49
C ALA A 173 3.34 -21.23 3.93
N GLU A 174 2.67 -20.37 3.19
CA GLU A 174 1.41 -20.65 2.51
C GLU A 174 1.60 -20.60 0.98
N ASN A 175 0.70 -21.23 0.25
CA ASN A 175 0.68 -21.20 -1.21
C ASN A 175 -0.77 -21.28 -1.72
N ASP A 176 -1.63 -20.39 -1.26
CA ASP A 176 -3.02 -20.21 -1.70
C ASP A 176 -3.14 -18.89 -2.45
N ASP A 177 -3.03 -18.92 -3.77
CA ASP A 177 -3.13 -17.74 -4.64
C ASP A 177 -4.55 -17.17 -4.74
N THR A 178 -5.52 -17.80 -4.06
CA THR A 178 -6.92 -17.35 -3.96
C THR A 178 -7.27 -16.76 -2.58
N GLY A 179 -6.35 -16.76 -1.64
CA GLY A 179 -6.55 -16.28 -0.26
C GLY A 179 -7.09 -14.85 -0.17
N PHE A 180 -6.76 -14.00 -1.16
CA PHE A 180 -7.28 -12.63 -1.26
C PHE A 180 -8.82 -12.56 -1.38
N LEU A 181 -9.48 -13.61 -1.89
CA LEU A 181 -10.95 -13.68 -2.01
C LEU A 181 -11.62 -13.80 -0.64
N ALA A 182 -11.00 -14.52 0.29
CA ALA A 182 -11.49 -14.62 1.66
C ALA A 182 -11.38 -13.26 2.37
N ALA A 183 -10.23 -12.57 2.21
CA ALA A 183 -10.05 -11.23 2.76
C ALA A 183 -11.04 -10.22 2.17
N ALA A 184 -11.33 -10.28 0.87
CA ALA A 184 -12.32 -9.41 0.23
C ALA A 184 -13.73 -9.59 0.84
N ARG A 185 -14.16 -10.84 1.06
CA ARG A 185 -15.43 -11.14 1.75
C ARG A 185 -15.43 -10.65 3.19
N GLU A 186 -14.32 -10.81 3.87
CA GLU A 186 -14.17 -10.37 5.25
C GLU A 186 -14.21 -8.84 5.36
N PHE A 187 -13.55 -8.11 4.47
CA PHE A 187 -13.64 -6.65 4.43
C PHE A 187 -15.08 -6.18 4.19
N ARG A 188 -15.82 -6.89 3.32
CA ARG A 188 -17.24 -6.60 3.10
C ARG A 188 -18.09 -6.83 4.36
N ARG A 189 -17.84 -7.90 5.11
CA ARG A 189 -18.54 -8.25 6.33
C ARG A 189 -18.35 -7.20 7.44
N ILE A 190 -17.11 -6.77 7.65
CA ILE A 190 -16.77 -5.82 8.73
C ILE A 190 -17.10 -4.36 8.40
N LEU A 191 -17.36 -4.02 7.13
CA LEU A 191 -17.80 -2.69 6.73
C LEU A 191 -19.29 -2.49 6.96
N ARG A 192 -19.64 -1.30 7.46
CA ARG A 192 -21.04 -0.84 7.56
C ARG A 192 -21.65 -0.67 6.17
N PRO A 193 -22.98 -0.75 6.03
CA PRO A 193 -23.64 -0.36 4.79
C PRO A 193 -23.24 1.06 4.38
N GLY A 194 -22.80 1.23 3.12
CA GLY A 194 -22.24 2.47 2.61
C GLY A 194 -20.80 2.78 3.06
N GLY A 195 -20.16 1.89 3.84
CA GLY A 195 -18.74 1.97 4.17
C GLY A 195 -17.86 1.75 2.95
N ILE A 196 -16.61 2.17 3.01
CA ILE A 196 -15.70 2.18 1.86
C ILE A 196 -14.48 1.31 2.13
N CYS A 197 -14.16 0.43 1.19
CA CYS A 197 -12.87 -0.26 1.14
C CYS A 197 -11.98 0.36 0.06
N PHE A 198 -10.78 0.77 0.44
CA PHE A 198 -9.73 1.19 -0.47
C PHE A 198 -8.71 0.07 -0.57
N VAL A 199 -8.46 -0.42 -1.78
CA VAL A 199 -7.51 -1.50 -2.05
C VAL A 199 -6.59 -1.08 -3.17
N SER A 200 -5.30 -1.34 -3.04
CA SER A 200 -4.36 -1.24 -4.16
C SER A 200 -3.47 -2.46 -4.23
N PHE A 201 -3.01 -2.78 -5.43
CA PHE A 201 -2.15 -3.92 -5.71
C PHE A 201 -1.42 -3.76 -7.05
N PRO A 202 -0.30 -4.49 -7.26
CA PRO A 202 0.37 -4.59 -8.55
C PRO A 202 -0.55 -5.23 -9.60
N ILE A 203 -0.62 -4.61 -10.78
CA ILE A 203 -1.40 -5.12 -11.91
C ILE A 203 -0.54 -5.25 -13.16
N GLY A 204 -0.86 -6.21 -14.01
CA GLY A 204 -0.17 -6.42 -15.26
C GLY A 204 -0.23 -7.86 -15.76
N THR A 205 0.88 -8.34 -16.30
CA THR A 205 1.02 -9.76 -16.62
C THR A 205 0.95 -10.59 -15.35
N ARG A 206 -0.07 -11.48 -15.25
CA ARG A 206 -0.25 -12.33 -14.07
C ARG A 206 1.01 -13.10 -13.73
N GLN A 207 1.44 -13.01 -12.49
CA GLN A 207 2.63 -13.67 -11.98
C GLN A 207 2.48 -13.97 -10.49
N ASN A 208 2.89 -15.17 -10.08
CA ASN A 208 3.05 -15.52 -8.68
C ASN A 208 4.55 -15.61 -8.38
N LEU A 209 5.02 -14.74 -7.47
CA LEU A 209 6.43 -14.64 -7.06
C LEU A 209 6.71 -15.40 -5.75
N GLY A 210 5.72 -16.19 -5.29
CA GLY A 210 5.80 -16.97 -4.06
C GLY A 210 5.37 -16.20 -2.83
N TRP A 211 5.84 -14.97 -2.65
CA TRP A 211 5.52 -14.12 -1.50
C TRP A 211 4.52 -13.01 -1.80
N TYR A 212 4.27 -12.71 -3.07
CA TYR A 212 3.16 -11.88 -3.56
C TYR A 212 2.84 -12.25 -5.01
N GLN A 213 1.71 -11.76 -5.49
CA GLN A 213 1.25 -11.99 -6.86
C GLN A 213 0.89 -10.69 -7.57
N VAL A 214 1.04 -10.69 -8.89
CA VAL A 214 0.61 -9.61 -9.77
C VAL A 214 -0.77 -9.95 -10.29
N PHE A 215 -1.71 -9.04 -10.12
CA PHE A 215 -3.08 -9.22 -10.55
C PHE A 215 -3.22 -8.99 -12.06
N ASP A 216 -4.11 -9.71 -12.68
CA ASP A 216 -4.66 -9.44 -14.01
C ASP A 216 -6.14 -9.04 -13.91
N ASP A 217 -6.75 -8.70 -15.05
CA ASP A 217 -8.17 -8.30 -15.11
C ASP A 217 -9.11 -9.38 -14.56
N SER A 218 -8.77 -10.66 -14.72
CA SER A 218 -9.56 -11.77 -14.18
C SER A 218 -9.55 -11.79 -12.65
N MET A 219 -8.40 -11.57 -12.04
CA MET A 219 -8.26 -11.50 -10.58
C MET A 219 -8.94 -10.25 -10.02
N VAL A 220 -8.85 -9.12 -10.70
CA VAL A 220 -9.60 -7.90 -10.34
C VAL A 220 -11.09 -8.18 -10.31
N LYS A 221 -11.62 -8.84 -11.37
CA LYS A 221 -13.02 -9.23 -11.41
C LYS A 221 -13.40 -10.16 -10.26
N GLN A 222 -12.59 -11.18 -9.97
CA GLN A 222 -12.82 -12.11 -8.86
C GLN A 222 -12.84 -11.38 -7.51
N LEU A 223 -11.94 -10.43 -7.29
CA LEU A 223 -11.89 -9.60 -6.07
C LEU A 223 -13.17 -8.77 -5.92
N VAL A 224 -13.61 -8.11 -6.98
CA VAL A 224 -14.84 -7.32 -6.99
C VAL A 224 -16.07 -8.21 -6.74
N ASP A 225 -16.16 -9.35 -7.41
CA ASP A 225 -17.26 -10.32 -7.23
C ASP A 225 -17.27 -10.86 -5.77
N ALA A 226 -16.11 -11.15 -5.19
CA ALA A 226 -16.00 -11.63 -3.81
C ALA A 226 -16.39 -10.58 -2.77
N PHE A 227 -16.05 -9.32 -2.99
CA PHE A 227 -16.46 -8.20 -2.12
C PHE A 227 -17.94 -7.86 -2.31
N ALA A 228 -18.51 -8.04 -3.51
CA ALA A 228 -19.89 -7.71 -3.87
C ALA A 228 -20.28 -6.25 -3.51
N PRO A 229 -19.61 -5.25 -4.09
CA PRO A 229 -19.88 -3.84 -3.80
C PRO A 229 -21.20 -3.38 -4.40
N THR A 230 -21.83 -2.37 -3.76
CA THR A 230 -22.96 -1.63 -4.36
C THR A 230 -22.50 -0.67 -5.46
N PHE A 231 -21.27 -0.18 -5.35
CA PHE A 231 -20.57 0.64 -6.35
C PHE A 231 -19.07 0.42 -6.22
N TYR A 232 -18.36 0.46 -7.35
CA TYR A 232 -16.90 0.53 -7.32
C TYR A 232 -16.35 1.44 -8.42
N GLY A 233 -15.16 1.95 -8.15
CA GLY A 233 -14.34 2.68 -9.12
C GLY A 233 -12.91 2.14 -9.07
N ILE A 234 -12.26 2.17 -10.21
CA ILE A 234 -10.87 1.74 -10.34
C ILE A 234 -10.06 2.82 -11.06
N GLU A 235 -8.87 3.08 -10.58
CA GLU A 235 -7.90 3.98 -11.17
C GLU A 235 -6.61 3.20 -11.40
N TYR A 236 -6.04 3.33 -12.58
CA TYR A 236 -4.80 2.67 -12.97
C TYR A 236 -3.68 3.69 -13.06
N PHE A 237 -2.49 3.25 -12.64
CA PHE A 237 -1.28 4.05 -12.77
C PHE A 237 -0.17 3.18 -13.34
N ARG A 238 0.61 3.74 -14.25
CA ARG A 238 1.73 3.08 -14.88
C ARG A 238 3.01 3.86 -14.67
N TYR A 239 4.10 3.13 -14.37
CA TYR A 239 5.45 3.64 -14.25
C TYR A 239 6.23 3.45 -15.56
N SER A 240 6.99 4.45 -15.93
CA SER A 240 8.02 4.41 -16.95
C SER A 240 9.29 5.13 -16.48
N GLU A 241 10.30 5.26 -17.31
CA GLU A 241 11.49 6.06 -16.99
C GLU A 241 11.17 7.55 -16.73
N ASP A 242 10.04 8.04 -17.23
CA ASP A 242 9.52 9.38 -17.01
C ASP A 242 8.70 9.52 -15.72
N GLY A 243 8.60 8.45 -14.92
CA GLY A 243 7.86 8.39 -13.67
C GLY A 243 6.46 7.80 -13.79
N TRP A 244 5.67 7.99 -12.75
CA TRP A 244 4.30 7.51 -12.66
C TRP A 244 3.33 8.41 -13.42
N GLN A 245 2.43 7.79 -14.15
CA GLN A 245 1.36 8.45 -14.90
C GLN A 245 0.04 7.70 -14.72
N ARG A 246 -1.10 8.38 -14.92
CA ARG A 246 -2.39 7.71 -15.04
C ARG A 246 -2.43 6.87 -16.28
N SER A 247 -3.16 5.77 -16.17
CA SER A 247 -3.36 4.81 -17.26
C SER A 247 -4.81 4.32 -17.27
N ASP A 248 -5.09 3.40 -18.17
CA ASP A 248 -6.30 2.61 -18.23
C ASP A 248 -6.00 1.11 -18.17
N ALA A 249 -7.03 0.28 -18.22
CA ALA A 249 -6.87 -1.17 -18.14
C ALA A 249 -5.99 -1.72 -19.25
N ASP A 250 -6.14 -1.22 -20.49
CA ASP A 250 -5.32 -1.66 -21.62
C ASP A 250 -3.86 -1.25 -21.47
N GLY A 251 -3.63 -0.05 -20.96
CA GLY A 251 -2.29 0.48 -20.75
C GLY A 251 -1.49 -0.17 -19.64
N VAL A 252 -2.08 -1.01 -18.78
CA VAL A 252 -1.38 -1.67 -17.66
C VAL A 252 -1.20 -3.17 -17.84
N LYS A 253 -1.94 -3.83 -18.74
CA LYS A 253 -2.04 -5.29 -18.83
C LYS A 253 -0.73 -6.03 -19.16
N ASP A 254 0.23 -5.35 -19.79
CA ASP A 254 1.54 -5.88 -20.16
C ASP A 254 2.63 -5.49 -19.16
N ALA A 255 2.28 -4.79 -18.08
CA ALA A 255 3.24 -4.39 -17.07
C ALA A 255 3.84 -5.60 -16.35
N VAL A 256 5.15 -5.55 -16.11
CA VAL A 256 5.88 -6.56 -15.35
C VAL A 256 6.48 -5.91 -14.10
N VAL A 257 6.54 -6.67 -13.01
CA VAL A 257 7.14 -6.18 -11.77
C VAL A 257 8.65 -6.41 -11.76
N PHE A 258 9.33 -5.63 -10.94
CA PHE A 258 10.70 -5.89 -10.52
C PHE A 258 10.65 -6.43 -9.08
N ASP A 259 10.95 -7.71 -8.92
CA ASP A 259 11.10 -8.30 -7.60
C ASP A 259 12.46 -7.95 -7.01
N VAL A 260 12.47 -7.15 -5.99
CA VAL A 260 13.69 -6.64 -5.33
C VAL A 260 14.48 -7.72 -4.59
N HIS A 261 13.85 -8.85 -4.23
CA HIS A 261 14.49 -9.95 -3.51
C HIS A 261 15.21 -10.91 -4.44
N SER A 262 14.56 -11.30 -5.53
CA SER A 262 15.15 -12.21 -6.53
C SER A 262 15.92 -11.48 -7.63
N GLY A 263 15.65 -10.20 -7.86
CA GLY A 263 16.17 -9.43 -8.98
C GLY A 263 15.42 -9.66 -10.29
N GLN A 264 14.38 -10.49 -10.31
CA GLN A 264 13.60 -10.79 -11.50
C GLN A 264 12.89 -9.53 -12.01
N GLY A 265 12.84 -9.35 -13.31
CA GLY A 265 12.18 -8.21 -13.97
C GLY A 265 12.94 -6.88 -13.86
N LYS A 266 14.21 -6.89 -13.39
CA LYS A 266 15.05 -5.69 -13.37
C LYS A 266 15.29 -5.19 -14.79
N SER A 267 15.17 -3.87 -15.00
CA SER A 267 15.49 -3.21 -16.24
C SER A 267 16.15 -1.85 -16.01
N ASN A 268 16.52 -1.14 -17.09
CA ASN A 268 17.24 0.13 -17.01
C ASN A 268 16.31 1.33 -16.76
N ASP A 269 14.99 1.12 -16.60
CA ASP A 269 13.99 2.15 -16.36
C ASP A 269 13.97 2.68 -14.92
N ARG A 270 14.81 2.14 -14.04
CA ARG A 270 14.87 2.49 -12.62
C ARG A 270 13.56 2.24 -11.84
N ALA A 271 12.73 1.31 -12.31
CA ALA A 271 11.58 0.87 -11.51
C ALA A 271 12.06 0.36 -10.15
N ALA A 272 11.39 0.78 -9.09
CA ALA A 272 11.75 0.36 -7.73
C ALA A 272 11.05 -0.95 -7.32
N SER A 273 9.89 -1.26 -7.90
CA SER A 273 9.13 -2.49 -7.70
C SER A 273 8.10 -2.64 -8.83
N SER A 274 6.83 -2.34 -8.56
CA SER A 274 5.75 -2.42 -9.54
C SER A 274 5.91 -1.39 -10.66
N ARG A 275 5.55 -1.76 -11.89
CA ARG A 275 5.45 -0.83 -13.02
C ARG A 275 4.02 -0.44 -13.34
N ALA A 276 3.06 -1.08 -12.70
CA ALA A 276 1.68 -0.64 -12.72
C ALA A 276 0.96 -1.07 -11.44
N ILE A 277 0.02 -0.24 -11.02
CA ILE A 277 -0.89 -0.52 -9.90
C ILE A 277 -2.32 -0.21 -10.30
N ALA A 278 -3.23 -0.96 -9.70
CA ALA A 278 -4.64 -0.66 -9.66
C ALA A 278 -5.03 -0.17 -8.27
N CYS A 279 -5.82 0.88 -8.21
CA CYS A 279 -6.34 1.47 -6.98
C CYS A 279 -7.88 1.39 -7.04
N LEU A 280 -8.47 0.58 -6.20
CA LEU A 280 -9.91 0.33 -6.13
C LEU A 280 -10.56 1.04 -4.96
N ARG A 281 -11.71 1.63 -5.22
CA ARG A 281 -12.64 2.12 -4.21
C ARG A 281 -13.92 1.29 -4.31
N LEU A 282 -14.21 0.49 -3.29
CA LEU A 282 -15.36 -0.41 -3.21
C LEU A 282 -16.31 0.11 -2.13
N VAL A 283 -17.60 0.24 -2.44
CA VAL A 283 -18.63 0.69 -1.48
C VAL A 283 -19.45 -0.52 -1.04
N ALA A 284 -19.58 -0.72 0.28
CA ALA A 284 -20.27 -1.85 0.90
C ALA A 284 -21.79 -1.77 0.82
#